data_8ae3a0c22cfc56660fa3ea2a11201491
#
_entry.id   8ae3a0c22cfc56660fa3ea2a11201491
#
_cell.length_a   1.000
_cell.length_b   1.000
_cell.length_c   1.000
_cell.angle_alpha   90.00
_cell.angle_beta   90.00
_cell.angle_gamma   90.00
#
_symmetry.space_group_name_H-M   'P 1'
#
loop_
_entity.id
_entity.type
_entity.pdbx_description
1 polymer ?
#
loop_
_entity_poly.entity_id
_entity_poly.type
_entity_poly.pdbx_seq_one_letter_code
_entity_poly.pdbx_strand_id
1 'polypeptide(L)'
;MSQPNVLVFYPKVFWGGGPPRTCYAICSHWPGQGLPVTVYSAAYPGDDPARIMAPALPTVLPRRLQRRLASVARLGPILERRSVAQALAAIRPGDLCYFWPGASREATEAAKARGGRIVLEFINTHAVYAKRILDAECDRIGAPRYANFTEAMLGQEAERLRLADAAFAPGPFVEASIRDTTPACPEILPASYGTYLPAGAPVQRTGRPAGRPMRFLFVGLVSLRKGAHILMEAWRRAGLPAELWIAGKIERKIKIQNGCDRFLGRIPDTVKFLGHVADIGQVYQDVDAFVFPSLDEGGPQVTYEAAAYGLPLIVTPMGGGWIAKDGAQDGAKNGANALVVPPADTGALTEALIRLHEDDDLRRALGAQALADAPYYGWDQVADRRRRALLDFADR
;
A
#
# COMPACT_ATOMS: atom_id res chain seq x y z
N MET A 1 -32.29 10.60 -10.89
CA MET A 1 -31.98 10.47 -9.44
C MET A 1 -30.90 11.49 -9.10
N SER A 2 -30.92 12.10 -7.91
CA SER A 2 -29.82 13.01 -7.48
C SER A 2 -28.54 12.20 -7.37
N GLN A 3 -27.43 12.77 -7.82
CA GLN A 3 -26.12 12.16 -7.74
C GLN A 3 -25.77 11.83 -6.26
N PRO A 4 -25.28 10.63 -5.94
CA PRO A 4 -24.95 10.26 -4.55
C PRO A 4 -23.78 11.08 -4.02
N ASN A 5 -23.79 11.42 -2.74
CA ASN A 5 -22.62 11.95 -2.06
C ASN A 5 -21.75 10.80 -1.52
N VAL A 6 -20.44 11.01 -1.49
CA VAL A 6 -19.51 10.07 -0.85
C VAL A 6 -19.09 10.63 0.51
N LEU A 7 -19.50 9.94 1.56
CA LEU A 7 -19.11 10.27 2.93
C LEU A 7 -17.99 9.31 3.36
N VAL A 8 -16.78 9.82 3.46
CA VAL A 8 -15.59 9.01 3.79
C VAL A 8 -15.39 8.99 5.30
N PHE A 9 -15.46 7.79 5.87
CA PHE A 9 -15.21 7.54 7.29
C PHE A 9 -13.74 7.19 7.52
N TYR A 10 -12.97 8.18 7.93
CA TYR A 10 -11.56 8.03 8.32
C TYR A 10 -11.37 8.55 9.76
N PRO A 11 -11.84 7.83 10.80
CA PRO A 11 -12.00 8.40 12.14
C PRO A 11 -10.70 8.77 12.85
N LYS A 12 -9.56 8.36 12.33
CA LYS A 12 -8.23 8.65 12.90
C LYS A 12 -7.74 10.06 12.54
N VAL A 13 -6.60 10.44 13.09
CA VAL A 13 -5.89 11.64 12.65
C VAL A 13 -5.44 11.44 11.20
N PHE A 14 -5.84 12.35 10.34
CA PHE A 14 -5.54 12.31 8.92
C PHE A 14 -4.21 13.02 8.65
N TRP A 15 -3.11 12.28 8.85
CA TRP A 15 -1.77 12.86 8.82
C TRP A 15 -0.70 11.84 8.41
N GLY A 16 0.34 12.34 7.69
CA GLY A 16 1.53 11.57 7.34
C GLY A 16 1.39 10.80 6.02
N GLY A 17 2.25 9.80 5.83
CA GLY A 17 2.25 8.90 4.66
C GLY A 17 1.29 7.71 4.82
N GLY A 18 1.28 6.83 3.83
CA GLY A 18 0.45 5.63 3.82
C GLY A 18 -1.04 5.92 3.65
N PRO A 19 -1.94 5.22 4.40
CA PRO A 19 -3.38 5.28 4.14
C PRO A 19 -4.01 6.69 4.10
N PRO A 20 -3.66 7.67 4.96
CA PRO A 20 -4.19 9.03 4.84
C PRO A 20 -3.84 9.67 3.50
N ARG A 21 -2.55 9.58 3.09
CA ARG A 21 -2.09 10.15 1.83
C ARG A 21 -2.78 9.48 0.63
N THR A 22 -2.96 8.17 0.67
CA THR A 22 -3.68 7.41 -0.34
C THR A 22 -5.15 7.84 -0.44
N CYS A 23 -5.84 7.93 0.70
CA CYS A 23 -7.23 8.39 0.76
C CYS A 23 -7.38 9.78 0.13
N TYR A 24 -6.52 10.73 0.51
CA TYR A 24 -6.54 12.07 -0.05
C TYR A 24 -6.23 12.08 -1.55
N ALA A 25 -5.20 11.35 -1.98
CA ALA A 25 -4.83 11.26 -3.39
C ALA A 25 -5.96 10.71 -4.29
N ILE A 26 -6.79 9.82 -3.76
CA ILE A 26 -7.97 9.31 -4.47
C ILE A 26 -9.11 10.33 -4.42
N CYS A 27 -9.54 10.73 -3.22
CA CYS A 27 -10.77 11.48 -3.02
C CYS A 27 -10.68 12.93 -3.52
N SER A 28 -9.50 13.56 -3.49
CA SER A 28 -9.30 14.96 -3.89
C SER A 28 -9.57 15.25 -5.37
N HIS A 29 -9.57 14.23 -6.23
CA HIS A 29 -9.89 14.39 -7.66
C HIS A 29 -11.40 14.37 -7.95
N TRP A 30 -12.21 13.78 -7.07
CA TRP A 30 -13.62 13.51 -7.35
C TRP A 30 -14.50 14.76 -7.46
N PRO A 31 -14.35 15.82 -6.63
CA PRO A 31 -15.17 17.03 -6.79
C PRO A 31 -15.03 17.68 -8.17
N GLY A 32 -13.81 17.78 -8.69
CA GLY A 32 -13.54 18.30 -10.04
C GLY A 32 -14.10 17.44 -11.18
N GLN A 33 -14.45 16.19 -10.88
CA GLN A 33 -15.05 15.23 -11.81
C GLN A 33 -16.55 15.02 -11.55
N GLY A 34 -17.16 15.90 -10.76
CA GLY A 34 -18.59 15.92 -10.51
C GLY A 34 -19.08 14.95 -9.43
N LEU A 35 -18.24 14.25 -8.66
CA LEU A 35 -18.65 13.40 -7.55
C LEU A 35 -18.39 14.10 -6.22
N PRO A 36 -19.43 14.59 -5.51
CA PRO A 36 -19.27 15.22 -4.21
C PRO A 36 -18.70 14.24 -3.19
N VAL A 37 -17.68 14.67 -2.43
CA VAL A 37 -17.05 13.85 -1.38
C VAL A 37 -16.72 14.70 -0.16
N THR A 38 -16.91 14.11 1.03
CA THR A 38 -16.49 14.70 2.30
C THR A 38 -15.76 13.66 3.14
N VAL A 39 -14.55 13.99 3.61
CA VAL A 39 -13.72 13.11 4.45
C VAL A 39 -13.81 13.53 5.90
N TYR A 40 -14.44 12.72 6.73
CA TYR A 40 -14.59 12.92 8.16
C TYR A 40 -13.42 12.28 8.92
N SER A 41 -12.70 13.11 9.70
CA SER A 41 -11.52 12.65 10.44
C SER A 41 -11.43 13.29 11.84
N ALA A 42 -10.67 12.70 12.76
CA ALA A 42 -10.45 13.28 14.09
C ALA A 42 -9.75 14.64 14.00
N ALA A 43 -8.73 14.76 13.17
CA ALA A 43 -8.01 16.00 12.92
C ALA A 43 -7.34 15.94 11.53
N TYR A 44 -7.14 17.10 10.91
CA TYR A 44 -6.40 17.25 9.66
C TYR A 44 -5.46 18.45 9.71
N PRO A 45 -4.19 18.27 10.10
CA PRO A 45 -3.21 19.35 10.16
C PRO A 45 -2.51 19.63 8.81
N GLY A 46 -3.13 19.28 7.69
CA GLY A 46 -2.62 19.44 6.32
C GLY A 46 -3.24 20.63 5.57
N ASP A 47 -2.88 20.76 4.30
CA ASP A 47 -3.54 21.63 3.33
C ASP A 47 -4.64 20.87 2.61
N ASP A 48 -5.79 21.50 2.42
CA ASP A 48 -6.95 20.92 1.74
C ASP A 48 -7.38 21.80 0.54
N PRO A 49 -6.59 21.81 -0.55
CA PRO A 49 -6.93 22.56 -1.75
C PRO A 49 -8.21 22.05 -2.42
N ALA A 50 -8.54 20.77 -2.26
CA ALA A 50 -9.77 20.16 -2.79
C ALA A 50 -11.00 20.47 -1.92
N ARG A 51 -10.83 21.01 -0.71
CA ARG A 51 -11.90 21.34 0.24
C ARG A 51 -12.83 20.17 0.58
N ILE A 52 -12.24 18.97 0.72
CA ILE A 52 -12.97 17.73 1.02
C ILE A 52 -12.95 17.34 2.49
N MET A 53 -12.12 18.00 3.33
CA MET A 53 -11.88 17.59 4.71
C MET A 53 -12.87 18.23 5.70
N ALA A 54 -13.49 17.38 6.53
CA ALA A 54 -14.36 17.77 7.66
C ALA A 54 -13.81 17.18 8.97
N PRO A 55 -12.74 17.73 9.55
CA PRO A 55 -12.17 17.21 10.79
C PRO A 55 -13.00 17.60 12.01
N ALA A 56 -13.05 16.70 13.01
CA ALA A 56 -13.72 16.97 14.30
C ALA A 56 -13.00 18.07 15.10
N LEU A 57 -11.70 18.22 14.94
CA LEU A 57 -10.91 19.30 15.52
C LEU A 57 -10.90 20.50 14.55
N PRO A 58 -11.26 21.72 15.00
CA PRO A 58 -11.34 22.90 14.13
C PRO A 58 -10.04 23.18 13.38
N THR A 59 -10.14 23.46 12.08
CA THR A 59 -9.00 23.76 11.20
C THR A 59 -8.36 25.12 11.47
N VAL A 60 -9.08 26.04 12.15
CA VAL A 60 -8.56 27.34 12.57
C VAL A 60 -7.42 27.24 13.60
N LEU A 61 -7.28 26.12 14.28
CA LEU A 61 -6.19 25.90 15.22
C LEU A 61 -4.86 25.73 14.47
N PRO A 62 -3.74 26.28 15.01
CA PRO A 62 -2.42 26.07 14.42
C PRO A 62 -2.10 24.57 14.25
N ARG A 63 -1.50 24.19 13.12
CA ARG A 63 -1.19 22.77 12.78
C ARG A 63 -0.42 22.05 13.89
N ARG A 64 0.55 22.72 14.54
CA ARG A 64 1.30 22.14 15.66
C ARG A 64 0.40 21.81 16.84
N LEU A 65 -0.57 22.68 17.13
CA LEU A 65 -1.54 22.47 18.22
C LEU A 65 -2.51 21.35 17.87
N GLN A 66 -3.02 21.28 16.63
CA GLN A 66 -3.86 20.18 16.17
C GLN A 66 -3.16 18.83 16.35
N ARG A 67 -1.88 18.71 15.94
CA ARG A 67 -1.09 17.49 16.11
C ARG A 67 -0.94 17.13 17.59
N ARG A 68 -0.61 18.11 18.43
CA ARG A 68 -0.44 17.89 19.87
C ARG A 68 -1.75 17.45 20.53
N LEU A 69 -2.87 18.10 20.25
CA LEU A 69 -4.17 17.75 20.81
C LEU A 69 -4.62 16.35 20.34
N ALA A 70 -4.47 16.06 19.05
CA ALA A 70 -4.83 14.76 18.50
C ALA A 70 -3.96 13.61 19.03
N SER A 71 -2.73 13.87 19.47
CA SER A 71 -1.82 12.88 20.08
C SER A 71 -2.06 12.65 21.57
N VAL A 72 -2.90 13.47 22.23
CA VAL A 72 -3.24 13.27 23.65
C VAL A 72 -4.14 12.03 23.79
N ALA A 73 -3.67 11.04 24.53
CA ALA A 73 -4.33 9.74 24.68
C ALA A 73 -5.81 9.80 25.09
N ARG A 74 -6.20 10.82 25.87
CA ARG A 74 -7.59 11.00 26.30
C ARG A 74 -8.48 11.75 25.27
N LEU A 75 -7.89 12.58 24.40
CA LEU A 75 -8.64 13.38 23.40
C LEU A 75 -8.84 12.61 22.10
N GLY A 76 -7.90 11.77 21.70
CA GLY A 76 -7.97 10.97 20.47
C GLY A 76 -9.30 10.23 20.32
N PRO A 77 -9.70 9.38 21.28
CA PRO A 77 -10.98 8.64 21.21
C PRO A 77 -12.22 9.53 21.19
N ILE A 78 -12.17 10.71 21.82
CA ILE A 78 -13.28 11.69 21.81
C ILE A 78 -13.41 12.29 20.40
N LEU A 79 -12.30 12.71 19.80
CA LEU A 79 -12.28 13.26 18.44
C LEU A 79 -12.70 12.23 17.39
N GLU A 80 -12.26 10.98 17.54
CA GLU A 80 -12.68 9.86 16.68
C GLU A 80 -14.20 9.67 16.73
N ARG A 81 -14.78 9.59 17.94
CA ARG A 81 -16.24 9.48 18.12
C ARG A 81 -16.99 10.69 17.54
N ARG A 82 -16.45 11.90 17.74
CA ARG A 82 -17.06 13.11 17.19
C ARG A 82 -17.05 13.12 15.66
N SER A 83 -15.94 12.70 15.03
CA SER A 83 -15.87 12.62 13.55
C SER A 83 -16.87 11.62 12.99
N VAL A 84 -17.00 10.45 13.63
CA VAL A 84 -18.02 9.45 13.25
C VAL A 84 -19.44 10.02 13.43
N ALA A 85 -19.73 10.69 14.54
CA ALA A 85 -21.05 11.29 14.78
C ALA A 85 -21.38 12.37 13.74
N GLN A 86 -20.42 13.20 13.35
CA GLN A 86 -20.58 14.19 12.27
C GLN A 86 -20.89 13.52 10.93
N ALA A 87 -20.13 12.47 10.57
CA ALA A 87 -20.37 11.70 9.35
C ALA A 87 -21.77 11.06 9.34
N LEU A 88 -22.17 10.42 10.45
CA LEU A 88 -23.48 9.79 10.60
C LEU A 88 -24.64 10.78 10.51
N ALA A 89 -24.46 12.01 11.04
CA ALA A 89 -25.47 13.08 10.96
C ALA A 89 -25.65 13.63 9.54
N ALA A 90 -24.65 13.48 8.68
CA ALA A 90 -24.69 13.97 7.30
C ALA A 90 -25.30 12.98 6.31
N ILE A 91 -25.50 11.72 6.69
CA ILE A 91 -26.02 10.66 5.80
C ILE A 91 -27.45 10.96 5.37
N ARG A 92 -27.67 10.86 4.07
CA ARG A 92 -28.99 10.80 3.44
C ARG A 92 -29.19 9.40 2.85
N PRO A 93 -30.44 8.87 2.78
CA PRO A 93 -30.70 7.60 2.13
C PRO A 93 -30.14 7.57 0.70
N GLY A 94 -29.35 6.53 0.38
CA GLY A 94 -28.68 6.36 -0.89
C GLY A 94 -27.26 6.94 -0.98
N ASP A 95 -26.79 7.72 0.01
CA ASP A 95 -25.40 8.18 0.03
C ASP A 95 -24.42 7.01 0.18
N LEU A 96 -23.24 7.14 -0.44
CA LEU A 96 -22.16 6.17 -0.35
C LEU A 96 -21.32 6.41 0.92
N CYS A 97 -21.40 5.51 1.88
CA CYS A 97 -20.64 5.54 3.10
C CYS A 97 -19.34 4.75 2.91
N TYR A 98 -18.25 5.45 2.62
CA TYR A 98 -16.97 4.86 2.28
C TYR A 98 -16.06 4.75 3.50
N PHE A 99 -15.88 3.53 3.99
CA PHE A 99 -15.17 3.24 5.23
C PHE A 99 -13.71 2.85 4.98
N TRP A 100 -12.82 3.65 5.51
CA TRP A 100 -11.39 3.35 5.59
C TRP A 100 -11.05 2.61 6.89
N PRO A 101 -9.87 1.94 7.00
CA PRO A 101 -9.47 1.25 8.21
C PRO A 101 -9.48 2.15 9.44
N GLY A 102 -9.93 1.58 10.57
CA GLY A 102 -10.05 2.27 11.85
C GLY A 102 -11.48 2.69 12.21
N ALA A 103 -12.44 2.62 11.29
CA ALA A 103 -13.85 2.75 11.63
C ALA A 103 -14.38 1.46 12.29
N SER A 104 -15.26 1.61 13.28
CA SER A 104 -15.79 0.48 14.03
C SER A 104 -16.99 -0.20 13.33
N ARG A 105 -17.30 -1.43 13.75
CA ARG A 105 -18.51 -2.15 13.34
C ARG A 105 -19.77 -1.34 13.62
N GLU A 106 -19.87 -0.77 14.84
CA GLU A 106 -21.04 0.02 15.28
C GLU A 106 -21.26 1.25 14.37
N ALA A 107 -20.18 1.88 13.90
CA ALA A 107 -20.28 2.97 12.94
C ALA A 107 -20.83 2.50 11.58
N THR A 108 -20.43 1.32 11.13
CA THR A 108 -20.92 0.70 9.90
C THR A 108 -22.41 0.32 10.01
N GLU A 109 -22.81 -0.30 11.11
CA GLU A 109 -24.23 -0.61 11.41
C GLU A 109 -25.10 0.65 11.46
N ALA A 110 -24.61 1.69 12.16
CA ALA A 110 -25.32 2.95 12.29
C ALA A 110 -25.45 3.71 10.96
N ALA A 111 -24.48 3.60 10.07
CA ALA A 111 -24.58 4.18 8.73
C ALA A 111 -25.60 3.42 7.86
N LYS A 112 -25.57 2.10 7.89
CA LYS A 112 -26.55 1.25 7.18
C LYS A 112 -27.97 1.49 7.66
N ALA A 113 -28.18 1.61 8.96
CA ALA A 113 -29.49 1.92 9.56
C ALA A 113 -30.05 3.30 9.13
N ARG A 114 -29.22 4.24 8.67
CA ARG A 114 -29.61 5.54 8.12
C ARG A 114 -29.84 5.51 6.61
N GLY A 115 -29.78 4.33 5.99
CA GLY A 115 -29.97 4.16 4.55
C GLY A 115 -28.73 4.46 3.71
N GLY A 116 -27.55 4.55 4.33
CA GLY A 116 -26.29 4.64 3.62
C GLY A 116 -25.87 3.30 3.00
N ARG A 117 -25.33 3.34 1.78
CA ARG A 117 -24.73 2.17 1.11
C ARG A 117 -23.28 2.04 1.54
N ILE A 118 -22.91 0.87 2.05
CA ILE A 118 -21.62 0.65 2.73
C ILE A 118 -20.58 0.16 1.73
N VAL A 119 -19.51 0.95 1.56
CA VAL A 119 -18.32 0.59 0.77
C VAL A 119 -17.12 0.51 1.70
N LEU A 120 -16.39 -0.61 1.71
CA LEU A 120 -15.19 -0.79 2.53
C LEU A 120 -13.92 -0.59 1.68
N GLU A 121 -12.91 0.04 2.25
CA GLU A 121 -11.55 0.05 1.69
C GLU A 121 -10.68 -0.97 2.40
N PHE A 122 -10.06 -1.87 1.64
CA PHE A 122 -8.99 -2.73 2.11
C PHE A 122 -7.63 -2.11 1.80
N ILE A 123 -6.72 -2.14 2.77
CA ILE A 123 -5.35 -1.62 2.61
C ILE A 123 -4.29 -2.72 2.72
N ASN A 124 -4.69 -3.92 3.07
CA ASN A 124 -3.92 -5.17 3.13
C ASN A 124 -4.82 -6.33 2.73
N THR A 125 -4.27 -7.55 2.67
CA THR A 125 -5.09 -8.76 2.52
C THR A 125 -6.04 -8.92 3.74
N HIS A 126 -7.08 -9.74 3.58
CA HIS A 126 -7.99 -10.06 4.69
C HIS A 126 -7.21 -10.56 5.91
N ALA A 127 -7.56 -10.08 7.11
CA ALA A 127 -6.75 -10.29 8.31
C ALA A 127 -6.53 -11.77 8.67
N VAL A 128 -7.49 -12.65 8.41
CA VAL A 128 -7.32 -14.11 8.58
C VAL A 128 -6.23 -14.64 7.66
N TYR A 129 -6.21 -14.17 6.42
CA TYR A 129 -5.21 -14.55 5.42
C TYR A 129 -3.82 -14.03 5.79
N ALA A 130 -3.72 -12.74 6.13
CA ALA A 130 -2.49 -12.12 6.61
C ALA A 130 -1.93 -12.84 7.85
N LYS A 131 -2.79 -13.12 8.83
CA LYS A 131 -2.41 -13.85 10.05
C LYS A 131 -1.81 -15.21 9.71
N ARG A 132 -2.47 -16.00 8.87
CA ARG A 132 -2.00 -17.34 8.48
C ARG A 132 -0.59 -17.32 7.88
N ILE A 133 -0.34 -16.44 6.92
CA ILE A 133 0.96 -16.33 6.25
C ILE A 133 2.04 -15.83 7.22
N LEU A 134 1.73 -14.80 7.99
CA LEU A 134 2.71 -14.18 8.88
C LEU A 134 3.03 -15.06 10.09
N ASP A 135 2.04 -15.77 10.65
CA ASP A 135 2.27 -16.71 11.72
C ASP A 135 3.12 -17.89 11.26
N ALA A 136 2.83 -18.47 10.09
CA ALA A 136 3.63 -19.56 9.51
C ALA A 136 5.09 -19.14 9.31
N GLU A 137 5.31 -17.92 8.81
CA GLU A 137 6.67 -17.40 8.62
C GLU A 137 7.36 -17.09 9.96
N CYS A 138 6.67 -16.50 10.92
CA CYS A 138 7.22 -16.28 12.25
C CYS A 138 7.61 -17.61 12.92
N ASP A 139 6.78 -18.65 12.80
CA ASP A 139 7.07 -19.98 13.37
C ASP A 139 8.28 -20.62 12.66
N ARG A 140 8.38 -20.49 11.32
CA ARG A 140 9.52 -21.02 10.54
C ARG A 140 10.86 -20.44 10.99
N ILE A 141 10.91 -19.16 11.35
CA ILE A 141 12.17 -18.48 11.74
C ILE A 141 12.33 -18.30 13.26
N GLY A 142 11.40 -18.80 14.06
CA GLY A 142 11.40 -18.64 15.52
C GLY A 142 11.19 -17.18 15.98
N ALA A 143 10.44 -16.38 15.20
CA ALA A 143 10.12 -15.00 15.54
C ALA A 143 8.81 -14.91 16.33
N PRO A 144 8.64 -13.89 17.21
CA PRO A 144 7.35 -13.63 17.84
C PRO A 144 6.29 -13.28 16.81
N ARG A 145 5.10 -13.90 16.94
CA ARG A 145 3.95 -13.59 16.10
C ARG A 145 3.49 -12.13 16.27
N TYR A 146 2.77 -11.61 15.30
CA TYR A 146 2.24 -10.24 15.35
C TYR A 146 1.05 -10.17 16.29
N ALA A 147 1.16 -9.38 17.36
CA ALA A 147 0.15 -9.28 18.44
C ALA A 147 -1.15 -8.56 18.02
N ASN A 148 -1.15 -7.88 16.87
CA ASN A 148 -2.33 -7.15 16.39
C ASN A 148 -3.41 -8.04 15.73
N PHE A 149 -3.11 -9.31 15.40
CA PHE A 149 -4.10 -10.24 14.87
C PHE A 149 -4.82 -10.99 16.00
N THR A 150 -5.65 -10.26 16.75
CA THR A 150 -6.49 -10.84 17.82
C THR A 150 -7.80 -11.38 17.26
N GLU A 151 -8.42 -12.36 17.96
CA GLU A 151 -9.74 -12.90 17.59
C GLU A 151 -10.80 -11.78 17.51
N ALA A 152 -10.73 -10.80 18.41
CA ALA A 152 -11.63 -9.64 18.38
C ALA A 152 -11.48 -8.81 17.10
N MET A 153 -10.24 -8.58 16.64
CA MET A 153 -9.96 -7.85 15.39
C MET A 153 -10.43 -8.63 14.16
N LEU A 154 -10.18 -9.94 14.12
CA LEU A 154 -10.63 -10.83 13.04
C LEU A 154 -12.17 -10.87 12.96
N GLY A 155 -12.84 -11.02 14.12
CA GLY A 155 -14.30 -10.99 14.21
C GLY A 155 -14.90 -9.66 13.74
N GLN A 156 -14.31 -8.53 14.12
CA GLN A 156 -14.77 -7.21 13.68
C GLN A 156 -14.66 -7.03 12.16
N GLU A 157 -13.59 -7.51 11.53
CA GLU A 157 -13.43 -7.42 10.07
C GLU A 157 -14.48 -8.27 9.36
N ALA A 158 -14.71 -9.51 9.82
CA ALA A 158 -15.73 -10.40 9.28
C ALA A 158 -17.15 -9.80 9.40
N GLU A 159 -17.49 -9.21 10.55
CA GLU A 159 -18.79 -8.55 10.75
C GLU A 159 -18.97 -7.32 9.85
N ARG A 160 -17.92 -6.50 9.69
CA ARG A 160 -17.98 -5.37 8.78
C ARG A 160 -18.18 -5.78 7.33
N LEU A 161 -17.54 -6.88 6.90
CA LEU A 161 -17.73 -7.44 5.55
C LEU A 161 -19.18 -7.90 5.33
N ARG A 162 -19.84 -8.50 6.33
CA ARG A 162 -21.27 -8.87 6.20
C ARG A 162 -22.20 -7.67 6.09
N LEU A 163 -21.83 -6.53 6.65
CA LEU A 163 -22.59 -5.28 6.55
C LEU A 163 -22.36 -4.54 5.25
N ALA A 164 -21.23 -4.80 4.59
CA ALA A 164 -20.83 -4.11 3.38
C ALA A 164 -21.70 -4.48 2.18
N ASP A 165 -22.01 -3.51 1.37
CA ASP A 165 -22.66 -3.68 0.07
C ASP A 165 -21.60 -3.86 -1.02
N ALA A 166 -20.44 -3.17 -0.88
CA ALA A 166 -19.29 -3.32 -1.75
C ALA A 166 -17.95 -3.14 -1.00
N ALA A 167 -16.86 -3.57 -1.63
CA ALA A 167 -15.50 -3.36 -1.12
C ALA A 167 -14.51 -3.08 -2.25
N PHE A 168 -13.58 -2.14 -2.02
CA PHE A 168 -12.42 -1.95 -2.85
C PHE A 168 -11.27 -2.86 -2.41
N ALA A 169 -10.75 -3.65 -3.35
CA ALA A 169 -9.58 -4.50 -3.18
C ALA A 169 -8.43 -3.98 -4.06
N PRO A 170 -7.44 -3.25 -3.51
CA PRO A 170 -6.43 -2.55 -4.32
C PRO A 170 -5.35 -3.45 -4.93
N GLY A 171 -5.47 -4.76 -4.81
CA GLY A 171 -4.58 -5.75 -5.40
C GLY A 171 -5.28 -7.09 -5.62
N PRO A 172 -4.82 -7.92 -6.57
CA PRO A 172 -5.47 -9.20 -6.89
C PRO A 172 -5.49 -10.17 -5.70
N PHE A 173 -4.44 -10.14 -4.87
CA PHE A 173 -4.36 -10.96 -3.65
C PHE A 173 -5.26 -10.45 -2.52
N VAL A 174 -5.56 -9.15 -2.47
CA VAL A 174 -6.55 -8.63 -1.55
C VAL A 174 -7.93 -9.17 -1.91
N GLU A 175 -8.30 -9.09 -3.20
CA GLU A 175 -9.55 -9.65 -3.69
C GLU A 175 -9.65 -11.15 -3.41
N ALA A 176 -8.63 -11.93 -3.78
CA ALA A 176 -8.60 -13.37 -3.52
C ALA A 176 -8.75 -13.68 -2.03
N SER A 177 -8.04 -12.96 -1.17
CA SER A 177 -8.11 -13.17 0.29
C SER A 177 -9.49 -12.90 0.88
N ILE A 178 -10.22 -11.90 0.36
CA ILE A 178 -11.60 -11.61 0.78
C ILE A 178 -12.54 -12.73 0.32
N ARG A 179 -12.45 -13.15 -0.94
CA ARG A 179 -13.29 -14.20 -1.51
C ARG A 179 -13.08 -15.54 -0.80
N ASP A 180 -11.83 -15.89 -0.50
CA ASP A 180 -11.48 -17.17 0.17
C ASP A 180 -11.93 -17.21 1.63
N THR A 181 -12.03 -16.06 2.30
CA THR A 181 -12.33 -16.02 3.74
C THR A 181 -13.76 -15.60 4.07
N THR A 182 -14.51 -15.09 3.07
CA THR A 182 -15.84 -14.53 3.26
C THR A 182 -16.88 -15.23 2.37
N PRO A 183 -17.63 -16.21 2.86
CA PRO A 183 -18.62 -16.95 2.05
C PRO A 183 -19.70 -16.05 1.41
N ALA A 184 -20.16 -15.02 2.14
CA ALA A 184 -21.06 -13.98 1.63
C ALA A 184 -20.27 -12.73 1.32
N CYS A 185 -19.41 -12.80 0.29
CA CYS A 185 -18.55 -11.70 -0.13
C CYS A 185 -19.40 -10.55 -0.69
N PRO A 186 -19.17 -9.29 -0.24
CA PRO A 186 -19.77 -8.13 -0.88
C PRO A 186 -19.27 -7.99 -2.33
N GLU A 187 -19.89 -7.13 -3.11
CA GLU A 187 -19.39 -6.82 -4.46
C GLU A 187 -17.97 -6.25 -4.40
N ILE A 188 -17.02 -6.87 -5.11
CA ILE A 188 -15.65 -6.33 -5.19
C ILE A 188 -15.58 -5.36 -6.35
N LEU A 189 -15.37 -4.09 -6.03
CA LEU A 189 -15.20 -3.03 -7.02
C LEU A 189 -13.77 -3.02 -7.57
N PRO A 190 -13.60 -2.81 -8.90
CA PRO A 190 -12.28 -2.70 -9.51
C PRO A 190 -11.46 -1.57 -8.88
N ALA A 191 -10.27 -1.88 -8.38
CA ALA A 191 -9.43 -0.91 -7.71
C ALA A 191 -7.95 -1.21 -7.91
N SER A 192 -7.16 -0.16 -7.87
CA SER A 192 -5.72 -0.20 -7.67
C SER A 192 -5.33 0.96 -6.74
N TYR A 193 -4.10 0.93 -6.25
CA TYR A 193 -3.45 2.15 -5.81
C TYR A 193 -2.63 2.73 -6.95
N GLY A 194 -2.04 3.88 -6.70
CA GLY A 194 -1.31 4.62 -7.70
C GLY A 194 -0.07 5.28 -7.14
N THR A 195 0.54 6.10 -7.99
CA THR A 195 1.72 6.89 -7.66
C THR A 195 1.62 8.29 -8.24
N TYR A 196 2.41 9.20 -7.71
CA TYR A 196 2.73 10.46 -8.38
C TYR A 196 3.80 10.18 -9.41
N LEU A 197 3.47 10.45 -10.67
CA LEU A 197 4.43 10.29 -11.76
C LEU A 197 5.56 11.34 -11.62
N PRO A 198 6.82 10.99 -11.92
CA PRO A 198 7.90 11.95 -11.94
C PRO A 198 7.59 13.14 -12.84
N ALA A 199 7.93 14.36 -12.39
CA ALA A 199 7.77 15.54 -13.22
C ALA A 199 8.80 15.57 -14.36
N GLY A 200 8.38 15.95 -15.57
CA GLY A 200 9.25 16.05 -16.75
C GLY A 200 9.17 14.85 -17.70
N ALA A 201 10.15 14.73 -18.59
CA ALA A 201 10.23 13.62 -19.52
C ALA A 201 10.44 12.29 -18.78
N PRO A 202 9.90 11.17 -19.30
CA PRO A 202 10.14 9.85 -18.72
C PRO A 202 11.65 9.61 -18.54
N VAL A 203 12.03 9.05 -17.40
CA VAL A 203 13.43 8.72 -17.11
C VAL A 203 13.90 7.65 -18.09
N GLN A 204 14.55 8.06 -19.18
CA GLN A 204 15.22 7.10 -20.07
C GLN A 204 16.45 6.56 -19.36
N ARG A 205 16.44 5.27 -19.06
CA ARG A 205 17.60 4.61 -18.47
C ARG A 205 18.62 4.29 -19.56
N THR A 206 19.65 5.14 -19.66
CA THR A 206 20.74 5.02 -20.65
C THR A 206 21.76 3.94 -20.33
N GLY A 207 21.43 3.07 -19.37
CA GLY A 207 22.36 2.03 -18.91
C GLY A 207 23.15 2.46 -17.66
N ARG A 208 23.84 1.51 -17.08
CA ARG A 208 24.69 1.70 -15.91
C ARG A 208 26.03 2.32 -16.32
N PRO A 209 26.53 3.34 -15.63
CA PRO A 209 27.90 3.86 -15.88
C PRO A 209 28.94 2.75 -15.76
N ALA A 210 29.91 2.73 -16.66
CA ALA A 210 30.98 1.76 -16.65
C ALA A 210 31.72 1.75 -15.29
N GLY A 211 32.00 0.57 -14.74
CA GLY A 211 32.68 0.40 -13.46
C GLY A 211 31.84 0.59 -12.21
N ARG A 212 30.59 1.11 -12.32
CA ARG A 212 29.67 1.17 -11.17
C ARG A 212 29.04 -0.21 -10.90
N PRO A 213 29.04 -0.74 -9.64
CA PRO A 213 28.31 -1.96 -9.34
C PRO A 213 26.80 -1.77 -9.60
N MET A 214 26.11 -2.85 -9.97
CA MET A 214 24.66 -2.85 -10.06
C MET A 214 24.04 -2.61 -8.70
N ARG A 215 22.95 -1.84 -8.65
CA ARG A 215 22.25 -1.49 -7.40
C ARG A 215 20.82 -1.98 -7.44
N PHE A 216 20.48 -2.84 -6.49
CA PHE A 216 19.12 -3.23 -6.19
C PHE A 216 18.57 -2.36 -5.07
N LEU A 217 17.29 -2.01 -5.14
CA LEU A 217 16.63 -1.16 -4.15
C LEU A 217 15.44 -1.88 -3.50
N PHE A 218 15.42 -1.87 -2.17
CA PHE A 218 14.24 -2.14 -1.37
C PHE A 218 13.76 -0.83 -0.72
N VAL A 219 12.44 -0.54 -0.80
CA VAL A 219 11.84 0.63 -0.15
C VAL A 219 10.73 0.19 0.79
N GLY A 220 10.80 0.59 2.05
CA GLY A 220 9.76 0.33 3.04
C GLY A 220 10.29 0.09 4.45
N LEU A 221 9.37 -0.20 5.37
CA LEU A 221 9.76 -0.61 6.72
C LEU A 221 10.52 -1.94 6.64
N VAL A 222 11.75 -1.97 7.15
CA VAL A 222 12.53 -3.21 7.27
C VAL A 222 11.87 -4.07 8.34
N SER A 223 11.05 -5.02 7.92
CA SER A 223 10.23 -5.87 8.79
C SER A 223 10.11 -7.28 8.22
N LEU A 224 9.72 -8.23 9.07
CA LEU A 224 9.46 -9.59 8.63
C LEU A 224 8.27 -9.64 7.65
N ARG A 225 7.23 -8.84 7.90
CA ARG A 225 6.07 -8.73 7.01
C ARG A 225 6.45 -8.29 5.59
N LYS A 226 7.45 -7.41 5.46
CA LYS A 226 7.96 -6.94 4.16
C LYS A 226 9.01 -7.86 3.53
N GLY A 227 9.26 -9.04 4.12
CA GLY A 227 10.19 -10.02 3.60
C GLY A 227 11.67 -9.63 3.70
N ALA A 228 12.02 -8.70 4.61
CA ALA A 228 13.40 -8.22 4.72
C ALA A 228 14.40 -9.34 5.06
N HIS A 229 14.02 -10.32 5.86
CA HIS A 229 14.83 -11.49 6.21
C HIS A 229 15.01 -12.44 5.01
N ILE A 230 13.97 -12.62 4.20
CA ILE A 230 14.00 -13.42 2.97
C ILE A 230 14.96 -12.78 1.96
N LEU A 231 14.82 -11.44 1.78
CA LEU A 231 15.72 -10.68 0.91
C LEU A 231 17.17 -10.79 1.35
N MET A 232 17.43 -10.66 2.65
CA MET A 232 18.77 -10.72 3.20
C MET A 232 19.41 -12.10 3.01
N GLU A 233 18.62 -13.17 3.16
CA GLU A 233 19.08 -14.54 2.92
C GLU A 233 19.34 -14.78 1.41
N ALA A 234 18.42 -14.37 0.55
CA ALA A 234 18.58 -14.49 -0.90
C ALA A 234 19.81 -13.70 -1.40
N TRP A 235 20.03 -12.50 -0.87
CA TRP A 235 21.18 -11.67 -1.21
C TRP A 235 22.52 -12.34 -0.86
N ARG A 236 22.61 -12.95 0.33
CA ARG A 236 23.81 -13.72 0.72
C ARG A 236 24.02 -14.93 -0.19
N ARG A 237 22.95 -15.66 -0.53
CA ARG A 237 23.06 -16.84 -1.41
C ARG A 237 23.45 -16.47 -2.84
N ALA A 238 22.95 -15.33 -3.33
CA ALA A 238 23.27 -14.86 -4.67
C ALA A 238 24.75 -14.44 -4.82
N GLY A 239 25.40 -13.94 -3.78
CA GLY A 239 26.83 -13.60 -3.76
C GLY A 239 27.26 -12.64 -4.87
N LEU A 240 26.38 -11.72 -5.29
CA LEU A 240 26.58 -10.88 -6.46
C LEU A 240 27.59 -9.75 -6.21
N PRO A 241 28.43 -9.38 -7.21
CA PRO A 241 29.24 -8.18 -7.19
C PRO A 241 28.37 -6.92 -7.44
N ALA A 242 27.39 -6.70 -6.56
CA ALA A 242 26.36 -5.68 -6.66
C ALA A 242 26.10 -5.06 -5.27
N GLU A 243 25.34 -4.00 -5.22
CA GLU A 243 24.92 -3.34 -3.99
C GLU A 243 23.40 -3.54 -3.76
N LEU A 244 23.00 -3.80 -2.52
CA LEU A 244 21.61 -3.75 -2.08
C LEU A 244 21.37 -2.50 -1.22
N TRP A 245 20.58 -1.58 -1.72
CA TRP A 245 20.19 -0.38 -1.00
C TRP A 245 18.83 -0.59 -0.34
N ILE A 246 18.75 -0.26 0.95
CA ILE A 246 17.55 -0.43 1.77
C ILE A 246 17.12 0.94 2.30
N ALA A 247 16.07 1.50 1.70
CA ALA A 247 15.50 2.79 2.08
C ALA A 247 14.26 2.58 2.99
N GLY A 248 14.37 2.95 4.24
CA GLY A 248 13.28 2.86 5.21
C GLY A 248 13.76 2.69 6.65
N LYS A 249 12.81 2.82 7.57
CA LYS A 249 13.07 2.60 9.00
C LYS A 249 13.17 1.11 9.29
N ILE A 250 13.95 0.77 10.31
CA ILE A 250 14.03 -0.61 10.80
C ILE A 250 12.98 -0.81 11.90
N GLU A 251 12.21 -1.91 11.81
CA GLU A 251 11.21 -2.27 12.82
C GLU A 251 11.86 -2.51 14.18
N ARG A 252 11.20 -2.09 15.27
CA ARG A 252 11.78 -2.14 16.63
C ARG A 252 12.25 -3.53 17.07
N LYS A 253 11.63 -4.60 16.58
CA LYS A 253 12.02 -5.98 16.92
C LYS A 253 13.26 -6.47 16.18
N ILE A 254 13.68 -5.77 15.13
CA ILE A 254 14.92 -6.02 14.40
C ILE A 254 15.98 -5.09 14.97
N LYS A 255 16.98 -5.65 15.69
CA LYS A 255 18.09 -4.91 16.27
C LYS A 255 19.37 -5.32 15.58
N ILE A 256 19.89 -4.47 14.70
CA ILE A 256 21.17 -4.72 14.04
C ILE A 256 22.29 -4.32 14.98
N GLN A 257 23.12 -5.28 15.39
CA GLN A 257 24.29 -5.09 16.23
C GLN A 257 25.50 -5.75 15.58
N ASN A 258 26.61 -5.01 15.47
CA ASN A 258 27.85 -5.52 14.86
C ASN A 258 27.64 -6.15 13.46
N GLY A 259 26.75 -5.57 12.64
CA GLY A 259 26.42 -6.08 11.29
C GLY A 259 25.64 -7.38 11.28
N CYS A 260 24.99 -7.74 12.38
CA CYS A 260 24.19 -8.96 12.47
C CYS A 260 22.87 -8.70 13.22
N ASP A 261 21.83 -9.43 12.85
CA ASP A 261 20.55 -9.47 13.55
C ASP A 261 20.03 -10.91 13.58
N ARG A 262 19.28 -11.25 14.64
CA ARG A 262 18.73 -12.60 14.82
C ARG A 262 17.90 -13.09 13.63
N PHE A 263 17.14 -12.20 12.98
CA PHE A 263 16.22 -12.55 11.89
C PHE A 263 16.80 -12.29 10.50
N LEU A 264 17.66 -11.25 10.37
CA LEU A 264 18.31 -10.90 9.11
C LEU A 264 19.62 -11.67 8.90
N GLY A 265 20.19 -12.25 9.97
CA GLY A 265 21.51 -12.87 9.96
C GLY A 265 22.64 -11.85 9.78
N ARG A 266 23.80 -12.33 9.30
CA ARG A 266 24.91 -11.45 8.97
C ARG A 266 24.55 -10.52 7.80
N ILE A 267 24.80 -9.23 7.98
CA ILE A 267 24.61 -8.21 6.96
C ILE A 267 25.89 -8.12 6.11
N PRO A 268 25.84 -8.44 4.81
CA PRO A 268 27.00 -8.27 3.91
C PRO A 268 27.39 -6.79 3.76
N ASP A 269 28.69 -6.52 3.53
CA ASP A 269 29.21 -5.16 3.32
C ASP A 269 28.62 -4.47 2.07
N THR A 270 28.08 -5.26 1.14
CA THR A 270 27.37 -4.79 -0.06
C THR A 270 25.96 -4.26 0.23
N VAL A 271 25.45 -4.42 1.46
CA VAL A 271 24.13 -3.93 1.86
C VAL A 271 24.25 -2.56 2.52
N LYS A 272 23.50 -1.58 2.00
CA LYS A 272 23.52 -0.19 2.49
C LYS A 272 22.14 0.21 3.03
N PHE A 273 22.05 0.44 4.33
CA PHE A 273 20.84 0.98 4.96
C PHE A 273 20.84 2.50 4.84
N LEU A 274 19.93 3.05 4.04
CA LEU A 274 19.79 4.50 3.83
C LEU A 274 18.95 5.17 4.92
N GLY A 275 18.27 4.39 5.75
CA GLY A 275 17.31 4.93 6.73
C GLY A 275 16.10 5.58 6.04
N HIS A 276 15.49 6.57 6.70
CA HIS A 276 14.39 7.31 6.13
C HIS A 276 14.92 8.34 5.13
N VAL A 277 14.55 8.21 3.86
CA VAL A 277 14.93 9.12 2.77
C VAL A 277 13.78 10.10 2.53
N ALA A 278 14.08 11.39 2.58
CA ALA A 278 13.07 12.45 2.38
C ALA A 278 12.67 12.59 0.89
N ASP A 279 13.65 12.52 0.00
CA ASP A 279 13.45 12.51 -1.46
C ASP A 279 13.81 11.13 -2.02
N ILE A 280 12.85 10.23 -2.02
CA ILE A 280 13.02 8.87 -2.53
C ILE A 280 13.16 8.85 -4.06
N GLY A 281 12.69 9.89 -4.76
CA GLY A 281 12.78 10.00 -6.21
C GLY A 281 14.22 9.96 -6.70
N GLN A 282 15.13 10.65 -5.99
CA GLN A 282 16.55 10.61 -6.31
C GLN A 282 17.13 9.19 -6.18
N VAL A 283 16.71 8.44 -5.16
CA VAL A 283 17.19 7.06 -4.97
C VAL A 283 16.70 6.15 -6.09
N TYR A 284 15.44 6.28 -6.53
CA TYR A 284 14.93 5.53 -7.67
C TYR A 284 15.72 5.80 -8.96
N GLN A 285 16.26 7.01 -9.15
CA GLN A 285 17.10 7.34 -10.30
C GLN A 285 18.48 6.68 -10.24
N ASP A 286 19.04 6.52 -9.03
CA ASP A 286 20.41 6.06 -8.79
C ASP A 286 20.58 4.53 -8.78
N VAL A 287 19.49 3.76 -8.88
CA VAL A 287 19.51 2.30 -8.81
C VAL A 287 19.09 1.63 -10.12
N ASP A 288 19.32 0.33 -10.26
CA ASP A 288 19.15 -0.40 -11.53
C ASP A 288 17.98 -1.40 -11.50
N ALA A 289 17.53 -1.82 -10.33
CA ALA A 289 16.40 -2.74 -10.15
C ALA A 289 15.72 -2.52 -8.81
N PHE A 290 14.44 -2.86 -8.74
CA PHE A 290 13.65 -2.81 -7.51
C PHE A 290 13.31 -4.22 -7.04
N VAL A 291 13.40 -4.46 -5.72
CA VAL A 291 13.10 -5.77 -5.11
C VAL A 291 12.21 -5.60 -3.89
N PHE A 292 11.05 -6.27 -3.88
CA PHE A 292 10.08 -6.13 -2.80
C PHE A 292 9.35 -7.45 -2.51
N PRO A 293 9.97 -8.38 -1.76
CA PRO A 293 9.44 -9.72 -1.48
C PRO A 293 8.48 -9.73 -0.28
N SER A 294 7.53 -8.80 -0.27
CA SER A 294 6.59 -8.66 0.84
C SER A 294 5.68 -9.88 0.98
N LEU A 295 5.37 -10.25 2.22
CA LEU A 295 4.46 -11.36 2.56
C LEU A 295 3.01 -10.94 2.68
N ASP A 296 2.76 -9.65 2.92
CA ASP A 296 1.42 -9.09 3.05
C ASP A 296 1.40 -7.61 2.65
N GLU A 297 0.57 -7.28 1.67
CA GLU A 297 0.32 -5.95 1.12
C GLU A 297 -1.11 -5.84 0.59
N GLY A 298 -1.59 -4.59 0.53
CA GLY A 298 -2.82 -4.28 -0.21
C GLY A 298 -2.54 -3.73 -1.59
N GLY A 299 -1.86 -2.58 -1.62
CA GLY A 299 -1.43 -1.93 -2.86
C GLY A 299 -0.11 -1.21 -2.60
N PRO A 300 1.03 -1.87 -2.86
CA PRO A 300 2.34 -1.37 -2.51
C PRO A 300 2.74 -0.19 -3.39
N GLN A 301 2.51 1.04 -2.92
CA GLN A 301 2.82 2.27 -3.67
C GLN A 301 4.27 2.30 -4.17
N VAL A 302 5.20 1.80 -3.38
CA VAL A 302 6.63 1.74 -3.72
C VAL A 302 6.91 0.95 -5.01
N THR A 303 6.07 -0.03 -5.34
CA THR A 303 6.19 -0.81 -6.59
C THR A 303 5.71 0.02 -7.79
N TYR A 304 4.62 0.77 -7.64
CA TYR A 304 4.16 1.72 -8.66
C TYR A 304 5.16 2.87 -8.84
N GLU A 305 5.75 3.37 -7.74
CA GLU A 305 6.80 4.37 -7.77
C GLU A 305 8.02 3.85 -8.54
N ALA A 306 8.53 2.67 -8.21
CA ALA A 306 9.67 2.06 -8.89
C ALA A 306 9.42 1.88 -10.40
N ALA A 307 8.23 1.43 -10.79
CA ALA A 307 7.83 1.31 -12.19
C ALA A 307 7.79 2.66 -12.90
N ALA A 308 7.32 3.73 -12.24
CA ALA A 308 7.29 5.07 -12.80
C ALA A 308 8.70 5.65 -13.06
N TYR A 309 9.72 5.09 -12.40
CA TYR A 309 11.13 5.38 -12.69
C TYR A 309 11.77 4.36 -13.65
N GLY A 310 10.99 3.49 -14.29
CA GLY A 310 11.48 2.52 -15.27
C GLY A 310 12.37 1.44 -14.68
N LEU A 311 12.17 1.08 -13.40
CA LEU A 311 12.90 -0.01 -12.77
C LEU A 311 12.25 -1.36 -13.09
N PRO A 312 13.01 -2.37 -13.52
CA PRO A 312 12.54 -3.75 -13.53
C PRO A 312 12.25 -4.19 -12.10
N LEU A 313 11.19 -4.96 -11.92
CA LEU A 313 10.65 -5.33 -10.62
C LEU A 313 10.96 -6.79 -10.30
N ILE A 314 11.43 -7.08 -9.08
CA ILE A 314 11.38 -8.42 -8.47
C ILE A 314 10.42 -8.32 -7.29
N VAL A 315 9.29 -9.01 -7.36
CA VAL A 315 8.22 -8.86 -6.37
C VAL A 315 7.55 -10.20 -6.08
N THR A 316 6.93 -10.32 -4.93
CA THR A 316 5.92 -11.36 -4.70
C THR A 316 4.58 -10.91 -5.28
N PRO A 317 3.61 -11.81 -5.47
CA PRO A 317 2.27 -11.42 -5.90
C PRO A 317 1.64 -10.32 -5.05
N MET A 318 1.84 -10.33 -3.73
CA MET A 318 1.37 -9.27 -2.83
C MET A 318 2.16 -7.98 -3.03
N GLY A 319 3.49 -8.10 -3.19
CA GLY A 319 4.39 -6.96 -3.41
C GLY A 319 4.25 -6.31 -4.78
N GLY A 320 3.66 -6.99 -5.75
CA GLY A 320 3.47 -6.51 -7.12
C GLY A 320 2.24 -5.64 -7.33
N GLY A 321 1.19 -5.83 -6.54
CA GLY A 321 -0.10 -5.19 -6.79
C GLY A 321 -0.66 -5.52 -8.18
N TRP A 322 -1.40 -4.60 -8.78
CA TRP A 322 -1.94 -4.74 -10.14
C TRP A 322 -0.95 -4.38 -11.25
N ILE A 323 0.16 -3.72 -10.92
CA ILE A 323 1.12 -3.28 -11.94
C ILE A 323 2.06 -4.38 -12.39
N ALA A 324 2.43 -5.31 -11.49
CA ALA A 324 3.39 -6.35 -11.83
C ALA A 324 2.79 -7.39 -12.79
N LYS A 325 3.43 -7.55 -13.93
CA LYS A 325 3.13 -8.57 -14.97
C LYS A 325 4.32 -9.50 -15.07
N ASP A 326 4.11 -10.77 -14.76
CA ASP A 326 5.19 -11.74 -14.64
C ASP A 326 5.84 -12.10 -15.98
N GLY A 327 7.17 -12.07 -15.99
CA GLY A 327 8.03 -12.51 -17.08
C GLY A 327 8.96 -13.66 -16.68
N ALA A 328 8.69 -14.34 -15.57
CA ALA A 328 9.59 -15.38 -15.06
C ALA A 328 9.79 -16.53 -16.05
N GLN A 329 8.75 -16.94 -16.78
CA GLN A 329 8.83 -18.04 -17.76
C GLN A 329 9.27 -17.56 -19.14
N ASP A 330 8.68 -16.47 -19.65
CA ASP A 330 8.83 -16.05 -21.05
C ASP A 330 9.74 -14.82 -21.23
N GLY A 331 10.38 -14.34 -20.16
CA GLY A 331 11.17 -13.12 -20.16
C GLY A 331 10.30 -11.88 -20.33
N ALA A 332 10.81 -10.87 -21.06
CA ALA A 332 10.06 -9.61 -21.27
C ALA A 332 8.98 -9.70 -22.38
N LYS A 333 8.63 -10.90 -22.82
CA LYS A 333 7.56 -11.12 -23.81
C LYS A 333 6.18 -10.81 -23.20
N ASN A 334 5.20 -10.54 -24.05
CA ASN A 334 3.81 -10.33 -23.67
C ASN A 334 3.56 -9.17 -22.70
N GLY A 335 4.44 -8.15 -22.70
CA GLY A 335 4.27 -6.95 -21.85
C GLY A 335 4.63 -7.17 -20.39
N ALA A 336 5.46 -8.16 -20.07
CA ALA A 336 5.97 -8.37 -18.72
C ALA A 336 6.88 -7.23 -18.27
N ASN A 337 6.80 -6.86 -16.99
CA ASN A 337 7.57 -5.79 -16.36
C ASN A 337 8.21 -6.20 -15.03
N ALA A 338 8.01 -7.46 -14.61
CA ALA A 338 8.45 -7.98 -13.32
C ALA A 338 8.92 -9.43 -13.44
N LEU A 339 9.76 -9.85 -12.50
CA LEU A 339 9.93 -11.25 -12.10
C LEU A 339 9.12 -11.46 -10.82
N VAL A 340 8.03 -12.23 -10.92
CA VAL A 340 7.16 -12.51 -9.78
C VAL A 340 7.60 -13.83 -9.15
N VAL A 341 8.02 -13.76 -7.88
CA VAL A 341 8.52 -14.91 -7.11
C VAL A 341 7.51 -15.36 -6.06
N PRO A 342 7.40 -16.64 -5.72
CA PRO A 342 6.54 -17.11 -4.65
C PRO A 342 6.89 -16.44 -3.31
N PRO A 343 5.90 -16.13 -2.45
CA PRO A 343 6.17 -15.59 -1.12
C PRO A 343 6.94 -16.60 -0.27
N ALA A 344 7.82 -16.10 0.58
CA ALA A 344 8.72 -16.88 1.45
C ALA A 344 9.68 -17.86 0.71
N ASP A 345 9.80 -17.77 -0.59
CA ASP A 345 10.74 -18.59 -1.39
C ASP A 345 12.06 -17.86 -1.61
N THR A 346 13.02 -18.16 -0.73
CA THR A 346 14.38 -17.61 -0.82
C THR A 346 15.12 -18.09 -2.07
N GLY A 347 14.85 -19.32 -2.55
CA GLY A 347 15.48 -19.89 -3.74
C GLY A 347 15.08 -19.12 -5.00
N ALA A 348 13.76 -19.01 -5.25
CA ALA A 348 13.23 -18.26 -6.39
C ALA A 348 13.66 -16.78 -6.37
N LEU A 349 13.72 -16.15 -5.19
CA LEU A 349 14.22 -14.79 -5.06
C LEU A 349 15.71 -14.69 -5.40
N THR A 350 16.51 -15.67 -4.97
CA THR A 350 17.95 -15.75 -5.32
C THR A 350 18.16 -15.83 -6.83
N GLU A 351 17.43 -16.72 -7.49
CA GLU A 351 17.48 -16.89 -8.95
C GLU A 351 17.07 -15.63 -9.70
N ALA A 352 16.01 -14.95 -9.24
CA ALA A 352 15.55 -13.71 -9.83
C ALA A 352 16.59 -12.56 -9.69
N LEU A 353 17.27 -12.47 -8.54
CA LEU A 353 18.37 -11.51 -8.33
C LEU A 353 19.53 -11.78 -9.28
N ILE A 354 19.96 -13.03 -9.41
CA ILE A 354 21.05 -13.45 -10.31
C ILE A 354 20.65 -13.14 -11.76
N ARG A 355 19.47 -13.56 -12.18
CA ARG A 355 18.98 -13.38 -13.54
C ARG A 355 18.95 -11.90 -13.94
N LEU A 356 18.42 -10.99 -13.09
CA LEU A 356 18.44 -9.57 -13.39
C LEU A 356 19.85 -8.97 -13.35
N HIS A 357 20.77 -9.56 -12.58
CA HIS A 357 22.16 -9.12 -12.57
C HIS A 357 22.88 -9.47 -13.86
N GLU A 358 22.68 -10.66 -14.39
CA GLU A 358 23.42 -11.23 -15.54
C GLU A 358 22.83 -10.84 -16.89
N ASP A 359 21.49 -10.62 -16.98
CA ASP A 359 20.79 -10.37 -18.23
C ASP A 359 20.41 -8.89 -18.38
N ASP A 360 21.27 -8.12 -19.05
CA ASP A 360 21.09 -6.70 -19.34
C ASP A 360 19.88 -6.44 -20.27
N ASP A 361 19.62 -7.34 -21.22
CA ASP A 361 18.52 -7.19 -22.18
C ASP A 361 17.18 -7.39 -21.47
N LEU A 362 17.06 -8.43 -20.65
CA LEU A 362 15.89 -8.65 -19.81
C LEU A 362 15.64 -7.45 -18.88
N ARG A 363 16.68 -6.97 -18.21
CA ARG A 363 16.57 -5.83 -17.29
C ARG A 363 16.06 -4.58 -17.99
N ARG A 364 16.60 -4.25 -19.17
CA ARG A 364 16.15 -3.11 -19.99
C ARG A 364 14.71 -3.28 -20.46
N ALA A 365 14.37 -4.46 -20.95
CA ALA A 365 13.03 -4.72 -21.47
C ALA A 365 11.96 -4.66 -20.39
N LEU A 366 12.19 -5.29 -19.22
CA LEU A 366 11.26 -5.21 -18.07
C LEU A 366 11.11 -3.76 -17.56
N GLY A 367 12.22 -3.02 -17.45
CA GLY A 367 12.21 -1.64 -17.02
C GLY A 367 11.48 -0.70 -17.99
N ALA A 368 11.67 -0.88 -19.30
CA ALA A 368 10.96 -0.12 -20.33
C ALA A 368 9.45 -0.37 -20.27
N GLN A 369 9.04 -1.65 -20.09
CA GLN A 369 7.64 -1.99 -19.95
C GLN A 369 7.03 -1.45 -18.65
N ALA A 370 7.77 -1.50 -17.53
CA ALA A 370 7.33 -0.91 -16.27
C ALA A 370 7.05 0.60 -16.41
N LEU A 371 7.95 1.31 -17.09
CA LEU A 371 7.78 2.73 -17.41
C LEU A 371 6.55 2.99 -18.30
N ALA A 372 6.33 2.16 -19.31
CA ALA A 372 5.20 2.28 -20.21
C ALA A 372 3.84 2.01 -19.51
N ASP A 373 3.82 1.12 -18.52
CA ASP A 373 2.62 0.79 -17.76
C ASP A 373 2.29 1.82 -16.65
N ALA A 374 3.30 2.51 -16.11
CA ALA A 374 3.16 3.38 -14.94
C ALA A 374 2.12 4.51 -15.11
N PRO A 375 1.94 5.19 -16.26
CA PRO A 375 0.94 6.24 -16.42
C PRO A 375 -0.50 5.79 -16.14
N TYR A 376 -0.83 4.53 -16.40
CA TYR A 376 -2.14 3.96 -16.07
C TYR A 376 -2.43 4.00 -14.56
N TYR A 377 -1.38 4.04 -13.72
CA TYR A 377 -1.44 4.08 -12.26
C TYR A 377 -1.12 5.47 -11.68
N GLY A 378 -1.14 6.55 -12.47
CA GLY A 378 -1.19 7.90 -11.96
C GLY A 378 -2.42 8.12 -11.07
N TRP A 379 -2.30 8.91 -9.99
CA TRP A 379 -3.41 9.11 -9.04
C TRP A 379 -4.67 9.67 -9.69
N ASP A 380 -4.55 10.51 -10.71
CA ASP A 380 -5.66 11.03 -11.51
C ASP A 380 -6.44 9.90 -12.21
N GLN A 381 -5.72 8.97 -12.85
CA GLN A 381 -6.30 7.83 -13.55
C GLN A 381 -6.92 6.82 -12.57
N VAL A 382 -6.26 6.57 -11.45
CA VAL A 382 -6.76 5.69 -10.39
C VAL A 382 -8.03 6.27 -9.76
N ALA A 383 -8.03 7.56 -9.45
CA ALA A 383 -9.19 8.25 -8.87
C ALA A 383 -10.40 8.21 -9.81
N ASP A 384 -10.20 8.44 -11.12
CA ASP A 384 -11.28 8.40 -12.09
C ASP A 384 -11.88 6.99 -12.26
N ARG A 385 -11.04 5.95 -12.31
CA ARG A 385 -11.54 4.56 -12.36
C ARG A 385 -12.36 4.20 -11.11
N ARG A 386 -11.91 4.59 -9.93
CA ARG A 386 -12.66 4.37 -8.68
C ARG A 386 -13.95 5.15 -8.64
N ARG A 387 -13.94 6.40 -9.12
CA ARG A 387 -15.16 7.22 -9.25
C ARG A 387 -16.19 6.53 -10.12
N ARG A 388 -15.79 6.07 -11.32
CA ARG A 388 -16.69 5.34 -12.22
C ARG A 388 -17.25 4.08 -11.55
N ALA A 389 -16.40 3.28 -10.91
CA ALA A 389 -16.85 2.08 -10.19
C ALA A 389 -17.87 2.40 -9.07
N LEU A 390 -17.70 3.52 -8.35
CA LEU A 390 -18.66 3.97 -7.34
C LEU A 390 -20.00 4.42 -7.97
N LEU A 391 -19.96 5.13 -9.08
CA LEU A 391 -21.18 5.56 -9.79
C LEU A 391 -21.92 4.37 -10.37
N ASP A 392 -21.22 3.48 -11.07
CA ASP A 392 -21.81 2.25 -11.62
C ASP A 392 -22.42 1.36 -10.51
N PHE A 393 -21.78 1.32 -9.35
CA PHE A 393 -22.33 0.64 -8.17
C PHE A 393 -23.56 1.38 -7.62
N ALA A 394 -23.55 2.72 -7.57
CA ALA A 394 -24.65 3.51 -7.04
C ALA A 394 -25.93 3.43 -7.90
N ASP A 395 -25.77 3.27 -9.20
CA ASP A 395 -26.88 3.21 -10.18
C ASP A 395 -27.62 1.85 -10.17
N ARG A 396 -27.06 0.82 -9.54
CA ARG A 396 -27.67 -0.50 -9.30
C ARG A 396 -28.37 -0.57 -7.96
#